data_6f957e7807e04260794d3e4b5e2c6b84
#
_entry.id   6f957e7807e04260794d3e4b5e2c6b84
#
_cell.length_a   1.000
_cell.length_b   1.000
_cell.length_c   1.000
_cell.angle_alpha   90.00
_cell.angle_beta   90.00
_cell.angle_gamma   90.00
#
_symmetry.space_group_name_H-M   'P 1'
#
loop_
_entity.id
_entity.type
_entity.pdbx_description
1 polymer ?
#
loop_
_entity_poly.entity_id
_entity_poly.type
_entity_poly.pdbx_seq_one_letter_code
_entity_poly.pdbx_strand_id
1 'polypeptide(L)'
;MLSLLTILLVSLLLTLSNCLPVVAETSHITAQELELGDELATQAFAATDKGDFATAEKYWTEIIERFPTNAGAWSNRGNSRVSQNKLEAALTDYNQAIKLAPNVTDPYLNRGTALEGLGKWQEAIADYNHVLELDPQDAMAYNNRGNAQAGLGKWQEAIANYQKATQIAPNFAFARANYALAMYEIGKKEQAEKEMRNIVRKYPRFADMRAALTATYWVGGKKGEAESNWVAAYGLDTRYKDINWVRNIRRWPPSLVAALDRFLKLD
;
A
#
# COMPACT_ATOMS: atom_id res chain seq x y z
N MET A 1 75.17 -28.06 -29.10
CA MET A 1 73.72 -28.19 -29.07
C MET A 1 73.21 -27.46 -27.86
N LEU A 2 73.24 -26.17 -27.92
CA LEU A 2 72.62 -25.23 -27.01
C LEU A 2 71.88 -24.22 -27.88
N SER A 3 70.61 -24.17 -27.84
CA SER A 3 69.79 -23.06 -28.35
C SER A 3 68.45 -23.64 -28.77
N LEU A 4 67.47 -23.46 -27.98
CA LEU A 4 66.01 -23.37 -28.32
C LEU A 4 65.12 -23.16 -27.09
N LEU A 5 65.77 -23.06 -25.90
CA LEU A 5 65.02 -22.84 -24.67
C LEU A 5 65.05 -21.39 -24.10
N THR A 6 65.82 -20.50 -24.76
CA THR A 6 66.07 -19.13 -24.28
C THR A 6 65.26 -18.05 -25.03
N ILE A 7 64.55 -18.41 -26.09
CA ILE A 7 63.77 -17.44 -26.88
C ILE A 7 62.26 -17.42 -26.48
N LEU A 8 61.76 -18.37 -25.69
CA LEU A 8 60.38 -18.45 -25.27
C LEU A 8 60.08 -17.76 -23.93
N LEU A 9 61.07 -17.21 -23.23
CA LEU A 9 60.95 -16.57 -21.94
C LEU A 9 60.96 -15.03 -21.98
N VAL A 10 61.19 -14.42 -23.14
CA VAL A 10 61.22 -12.95 -23.29
C VAL A 10 59.93 -12.39 -23.91
N SER A 11 59.08 -13.22 -24.53
CA SER A 11 57.79 -12.78 -25.10
C SER A 11 56.61 -12.88 -24.16
N LEU A 12 56.79 -13.37 -22.93
CA LEU A 12 55.70 -13.52 -21.93
C LEU A 12 55.76 -12.46 -20.83
N LEU A 13 56.67 -11.50 -20.90
CA LEU A 13 56.81 -10.43 -19.88
C LEU A 13 56.39 -9.04 -20.38
N LEU A 14 55.76 -8.92 -21.55
CA LEU A 14 55.34 -7.64 -22.11
C LEU A 14 53.81 -7.46 -22.28
N THR A 15 52.99 -8.36 -21.73
CA THR A 15 51.55 -8.23 -21.78
C THR A 15 50.87 -8.10 -20.39
N LEU A 16 51.62 -7.85 -19.32
CA LEU A 16 51.11 -7.72 -17.95
C LEU A 16 51.23 -6.30 -17.39
N SER A 17 51.26 -5.29 -18.23
CA SER A 17 51.20 -3.93 -17.72
C SER A 17 50.19 -3.15 -18.54
N ASN A 18 48.93 -3.14 -18.05
CA ASN A 18 47.95 -2.09 -18.16
C ASN A 18 46.55 -2.55 -17.71
N CYS A 19 46.46 -3.40 -16.71
CA CYS A 19 45.26 -3.41 -15.86
C CYS A 19 45.59 -2.63 -14.57
N LEU A 20 45.59 -1.32 -14.68
CA LEU A 20 45.35 -0.50 -13.49
C LEU A 20 43.96 -0.87 -12.98
N PRO A 21 43.80 -1.21 -11.69
CA PRO A 21 42.46 -1.33 -11.13
C PRO A 21 41.80 0.04 -11.36
N VAL A 22 40.68 0.03 -12.06
CA VAL A 22 39.75 1.17 -12.02
C VAL A 22 39.36 1.26 -10.56
N VAL A 23 40.07 2.10 -9.80
CA VAL A 23 39.63 2.54 -8.50
C VAL A 23 38.33 3.29 -8.82
N ALA A 24 37.21 2.66 -8.52
CA ALA A 24 35.94 3.35 -8.54
C ALA A 24 36.13 4.57 -7.62
N GLU A 25 36.19 5.76 -8.19
CA GLU A 25 36.13 7.00 -7.44
C GLU A 25 34.86 6.90 -6.60
N THR A 26 35.02 6.68 -5.31
CA THR A 26 33.94 6.92 -4.35
C THR A 26 33.71 8.41 -4.41
N SER A 27 32.74 8.83 -5.20
CA SER A 27 32.30 10.22 -5.25
C SER A 27 31.89 10.61 -3.83
N HIS A 28 32.74 11.39 -3.17
CA HIS A 28 32.43 11.93 -1.86
C HIS A 28 31.28 12.94 -2.04
N ILE A 29 30.09 12.56 -1.57
CA ILE A 29 28.95 13.49 -1.53
C ILE A 29 29.36 14.70 -0.69
N THR A 30 29.30 15.87 -1.28
CA THR A 30 29.64 17.12 -0.61
C THR A 30 28.53 17.57 0.34
N ALA A 31 28.89 18.41 1.33
CA ALA A 31 27.90 18.99 2.23
C ALA A 31 26.82 19.82 1.45
N GLN A 32 27.22 20.50 0.39
CA GLN A 32 26.31 21.25 -0.46
C GLN A 32 25.34 20.36 -1.24
N GLU A 33 25.76 19.19 -1.69
CA GLU A 33 24.88 18.21 -2.34
C GLU A 33 23.88 17.61 -1.35
N LEU A 34 24.29 17.34 -0.10
CA LEU A 34 23.38 16.90 0.95
C LEU A 34 22.32 17.96 1.27
N GLU A 35 22.72 19.22 1.42
CA GLU A 35 21.82 20.36 1.68
C GLU A 35 20.80 20.50 0.53
N LEU A 36 21.24 20.40 -0.72
CA LEU A 36 20.35 20.40 -1.88
C LEU A 36 19.37 19.20 -1.86
N GLY A 37 19.85 18.03 -1.47
CA GLY A 37 18.99 16.85 -1.32
C GLY A 37 17.88 17.05 -0.29
N ASP A 38 18.20 17.65 0.84
CA ASP A 38 17.24 17.96 1.91
C ASP A 38 16.24 19.06 1.47
N GLU A 39 16.70 20.06 0.71
CA GLU A 39 15.82 21.08 0.14
C GLU A 39 14.83 20.47 -0.86
N LEU A 40 15.29 19.65 -1.79
CA LEU A 40 14.45 18.93 -2.76
C LEU A 40 13.44 18.01 -2.07
N ALA A 41 13.85 17.29 -1.02
CA ALA A 41 12.94 16.45 -0.24
C ALA A 41 11.85 17.28 0.45
N THR A 42 12.21 18.42 1.02
CA THR A 42 11.27 19.37 1.63
C THR A 42 10.24 19.85 0.61
N GLN A 43 10.68 20.20 -0.60
CA GLN A 43 9.79 20.63 -1.69
C GLN A 43 8.87 19.48 -2.17
N ALA A 44 9.40 18.25 -2.23
CA ALA A 44 8.62 17.06 -2.60
C ALA A 44 7.51 16.78 -1.59
N PHE A 45 7.81 16.84 -0.28
CA PHE A 45 6.79 16.67 0.75
C PHE A 45 5.77 17.81 0.73
N ALA A 46 6.20 19.07 0.56
CA ALA A 46 5.27 20.19 0.45
C ALA A 46 4.34 20.10 -0.78
N ALA A 47 4.82 19.55 -1.89
CA ALA A 47 3.99 19.25 -3.06
C ALA A 47 2.98 18.10 -2.76
N THR A 48 3.42 17.05 -2.06
CA THR A 48 2.56 15.95 -1.61
C THR A 48 1.42 16.44 -0.71
N ASP A 49 1.72 17.30 0.26
CA ASP A 49 0.73 17.89 1.19
C ASP A 49 -0.33 18.74 0.46
N LYS A 50 0.04 19.33 -0.66
CA LYS A 50 -0.89 20.10 -1.54
C LYS A 50 -1.64 19.19 -2.51
N GLY A 51 -1.35 17.88 -2.55
CA GLY A 51 -1.92 16.93 -3.52
C GLY A 51 -1.31 17.07 -4.93
N ASP A 52 -0.23 17.81 -5.10
CA ASP A 52 0.50 17.95 -6.37
C ASP A 52 1.54 16.83 -6.52
N PHE A 53 1.02 15.61 -6.72
CA PHE A 53 1.85 14.42 -6.83
C PHE A 53 2.74 14.40 -8.08
N ALA A 54 2.39 15.15 -9.12
CA ALA A 54 3.21 15.27 -10.31
C ALA A 54 4.48 16.09 -10.03
N THR A 55 4.37 17.18 -9.29
CA THR A 55 5.51 17.98 -8.83
C THR A 55 6.34 17.21 -7.81
N ALA A 56 5.72 16.49 -6.87
CA ALA A 56 6.43 15.61 -5.94
C ALA A 56 7.27 14.55 -6.68
N GLU A 57 6.70 13.88 -7.70
CA GLU A 57 7.42 12.90 -8.54
C GLU A 57 8.66 13.51 -9.22
N LYS A 58 8.61 14.76 -9.67
CA LYS A 58 9.76 15.46 -10.27
C LYS A 58 10.89 15.67 -9.26
N TYR A 59 10.59 16.18 -8.08
CA TYR A 59 11.60 16.39 -7.04
C TYR A 59 12.23 15.08 -6.57
N TRP A 60 11.43 14.01 -6.36
CA TRP A 60 11.98 12.69 -6.05
C TRP A 60 12.85 12.14 -7.18
N THR A 61 12.51 12.42 -8.43
CA THR A 61 13.32 12.02 -9.58
C THR A 61 14.67 12.74 -9.57
N GLU A 62 14.70 14.03 -9.30
CA GLU A 62 15.95 14.80 -9.19
C GLU A 62 16.84 14.30 -8.05
N ILE A 63 16.25 13.93 -6.90
CA ILE A 63 16.99 13.30 -5.80
C ILE A 63 17.59 11.95 -6.24
N ILE A 64 16.83 11.11 -6.95
CA ILE A 64 17.30 9.80 -7.43
C ILE A 64 18.45 9.96 -8.44
N GLU A 65 18.39 10.94 -9.33
CA GLU A 65 19.46 11.22 -10.30
C GLU A 65 20.77 11.59 -9.60
N ARG A 66 20.71 12.30 -8.49
CA ARG A 66 21.88 12.72 -7.70
C ARG A 66 22.32 11.65 -6.70
N PHE A 67 21.37 10.96 -6.09
CA PHE A 67 21.57 9.97 -5.03
C PHE A 67 20.88 8.65 -5.38
N PRO A 68 21.34 7.90 -6.38
CA PRO A 68 20.67 6.71 -6.89
C PRO A 68 20.58 5.57 -5.88
N THR A 69 21.37 5.61 -4.81
CA THR A 69 21.34 4.64 -3.70
C THR A 69 20.41 5.03 -2.56
N ASN A 70 19.70 6.16 -2.65
CA ASN A 70 18.72 6.58 -1.64
C ASN A 70 17.42 5.79 -1.79
N ALA A 71 17.26 4.72 -1.01
CA ALA A 71 16.08 3.86 -1.02
C ALA A 71 14.79 4.64 -0.69
N GLY A 72 14.87 5.63 0.21
CA GLY A 72 13.72 6.47 0.58
C GLY A 72 13.20 7.29 -0.58
N ALA A 73 14.08 7.85 -1.41
CA ALA A 73 13.69 8.63 -2.59
C ALA A 73 12.93 7.76 -3.62
N TRP A 74 13.41 6.52 -3.86
CA TRP A 74 12.72 5.56 -4.71
C TRP A 74 11.33 5.23 -4.14
N SER A 75 11.22 4.92 -2.85
CA SER A 75 9.93 4.61 -2.21
C SER A 75 8.94 5.79 -2.29
N ASN A 76 9.40 7.01 -2.02
CA ASN A 76 8.57 8.21 -2.05
C ASN A 76 8.13 8.60 -3.48
N ARG A 77 8.98 8.37 -4.50
CA ARG A 77 8.54 8.50 -5.88
C ARG A 77 7.46 7.48 -6.21
N GLY A 78 7.62 6.24 -5.76
CA GLY A 78 6.60 5.20 -5.86
C GLY A 78 5.26 5.66 -5.24
N ASN A 79 5.28 6.24 -4.04
CA ASN A 79 4.08 6.78 -3.38
C ASN A 79 3.42 7.89 -4.22
N SER A 80 4.23 8.80 -4.78
CA SER A 80 3.73 9.86 -5.67
C SER A 80 3.07 9.28 -6.93
N ARG A 81 3.62 8.19 -7.47
CA ARG A 81 3.09 7.47 -8.64
C ARG A 81 1.80 6.72 -8.32
N VAL A 82 1.70 6.07 -7.15
CA VAL A 82 0.44 5.45 -6.68
C VAL A 82 -0.67 6.48 -6.61
N SER A 83 -0.40 7.65 -6.04
CA SER A 83 -1.38 8.75 -5.92
C SER A 83 -1.84 9.29 -7.29
N GLN A 84 -1.06 9.08 -8.34
CA GLN A 84 -1.40 9.38 -9.73
C GLN A 84 -1.99 8.18 -10.49
N ASN A 85 -2.27 7.07 -9.81
CA ASN A 85 -2.71 5.81 -10.40
C ASN A 85 -1.72 5.20 -11.43
N LYS A 86 -0.41 5.50 -11.31
CA LYS A 86 0.67 4.94 -12.13
C LYS A 86 1.26 3.69 -11.43
N LEU A 87 0.42 2.66 -11.23
CA LEU A 87 0.74 1.55 -10.33
C LEU A 87 1.97 0.73 -10.78
N GLU A 88 2.09 0.40 -12.07
CA GLU A 88 3.22 -0.37 -12.59
C GLU A 88 4.55 0.38 -12.45
N ALA A 89 4.54 1.70 -12.67
CA ALA A 89 5.73 2.53 -12.47
C ALA A 89 6.11 2.61 -10.98
N ALA A 90 5.12 2.62 -10.08
CA ALA A 90 5.35 2.57 -8.65
C ALA A 90 5.97 1.24 -8.21
N LEU A 91 5.53 0.09 -8.78
CA LEU A 91 6.15 -1.21 -8.49
C LEU A 91 7.63 -1.23 -8.86
N THR A 92 8.02 -0.59 -9.98
CA THR A 92 9.42 -0.48 -10.39
C THR A 92 10.24 0.27 -9.33
N ASP A 93 9.71 1.36 -8.80
CA ASP A 93 10.38 2.17 -7.77
C ASP A 93 10.50 1.40 -6.45
N TYR A 94 9.44 0.76 -5.98
CA TYR A 94 9.48 -0.05 -4.76
C TYR A 94 10.44 -1.23 -4.89
N ASN A 95 10.54 -1.89 -6.05
CA ASN A 95 11.50 -2.93 -6.30
C ASN A 95 12.95 -2.42 -6.12
N GLN A 96 13.23 -1.20 -6.60
CA GLN A 96 14.54 -0.60 -6.42
C GLN A 96 14.79 -0.21 -4.96
N ALA A 97 13.80 0.36 -4.27
CA ALA A 97 13.90 0.68 -2.84
C ALA A 97 14.19 -0.58 -2.00
N ILE A 98 13.49 -1.67 -2.25
CA ILE A 98 13.68 -2.97 -1.59
C ILE A 98 15.08 -3.54 -1.87
N LYS A 99 15.55 -3.45 -3.12
CA LYS A 99 16.91 -3.91 -3.48
C LYS A 99 17.97 -3.14 -2.70
N LEU A 100 17.77 -1.85 -2.47
CA LEU A 100 18.71 -0.98 -1.76
C LEU A 100 18.63 -1.14 -0.23
N ALA A 101 17.43 -1.40 0.29
CA ALA A 101 17.18 -1.50 1.73
C ALA A 101 16.21 -2.67 2.06
N PRO A 102 16.67 -3.93 1.97
CA PRO A 102 15.79 -5.10 2.06
C PRO A 102 15.16 -5.34 3.45
N ASN A 103 15.67 -4.70 4.49
CA ASN A 103 15.16 -4.83 5.86
C ASN A 103 14.23 -3.68 6.27
N VAL A 104 13.84 -2.80 5.34
CA VAL A 104 12.89 -1.71 5.60
C VAL A 104 11.48 -2.16 5.20
N THR A 105 10.52 -2.06 6.10
CA THR A 105 9.15 -2.56 5.91
C THR A 105 8.32 -1.74 4.95
N ASP A 106 8.47 -0.40 4.96
CA ASP A 106 7.61 0.52 4.21
C ASP A 106 7.54 0.24 2.69
N PRO A 107 8.66 0.00 1.96
CA PRO A 107 8.58 -0.29 0.54
C PRO A 107 7.79 -1.57 0.21
N TYR A 108 7.86 -2.60 1.07
CA TYR A 108 7.06 -3.83 0.91
C TYR A 108 5.58 -3.55 1.17
N LEU A 109 5.25 -2.83 2.27
CA LEU A 109 3.88 -2.47 2.60
C LEU A 109 3.21 -1.68 1.46
N ASN A 110 3.94 -0.70 0.92
CA ASN A 110 3.46 0.16 -0.17
C ASN A 110 3.37 -0.60 -1.50
N ARG A 111 4.34 -1.49 -1.80
CA ARG A 111 4.28 -2.36 -2.99
C ARG A 111 3.10 -3.31 -2.91
N GLY A 112 2.85 -3.93 -1.77
CA GLY A 112 1.68 -4.76 -1.52
C GLY A 112 0.38 -4.01 -1.81
N THR A 113 0.26 -2.75 -1.36
CA THR A 113 -0.91 -1.91 -1.63
C THR A 113 -1.06 -1.60 -3.13
N ALA A 114 0.03 -1.33 -3.84
CA ALA A 114 -0.01 -1.13 -5.29
C ALA A 114 -0.39 -2.42 -6.03
N LEU A 115 0.11 -3.57 -5.60
CA LEU A 115 -0.25 -4.90 -6.12
C LEU A 115 -1.74 -5.20 -5.90
N GLU A 116 -2.31 -4.85 -4.73
CA GLU A 116 -3.76 -4.91 -4.51
C GLU A 116 -4.52 -4.05 -5.52
N GLY A 117 -4.02 -2.84 -5.82
CA GLY A 117 -4.58 -1.96 -6.84
C GLY A 117 -4.69 -2.62 -8.21
N LEU A 118 -3.73 -3.48 -8.54
CA LEU A 118 -3.65 -4.25 -9.79
C LEU A 118 -4.37 -5.61 -9.71
N GLY A 119 -4.99 -5.97 -8.58
CA GLY A 119 -5.63 -7.27 -8.38
C GLY A 119 -4.65 -8.43 -8.18
N LYS A 120 -3.37 -8.15 -7.94
CA LYS A 120 -2.30 -9.15 -7.73
C LYS A 120 -2.23 -9.56 -6.25
N TRP A 121 -3.35 -10.16 -5.77
CA TRP A 121 -3.58 -10.41 -4.35
C TRP A 121 -2.52 -11.32 -3.71
N GLN A 122 -2.08 -12.39 -4.41
CA GLN A 122 -1.09 -13.33 -3.88
C GLN A 122 0.28 -12.68 -3.71
N GLU A 123 0.69 -11.82 -4.66
CA GLU A 123 1.94 -11.07 -4.59
C GLU A 123 1.88 -10.06 -3.43
N ALA A 124 0.74 -9.38 -3.25
CA ALA A 124 0.53 -8.49 -2.11
C ALA A 124 0.63 -9.22 -0.77
N ILE A 125 0.03 -10.42 -0.64
CA ILE A 125 0.14 -11.24 0.57
C ILE A 125 1.59 -11.62 0.86
N ALA A 126 2.39 -11.93 -0.15
CA ALA A 126 3.81 -12.23 0.04
C ALA A 126 4.57 -11.03 0.62
N ASP A 127 4.31 -9.82 0.13
CA ASP A 127 4.91 -8.60 0.67
C ASP A 127 4.49 -8.34 2.12
N TYR A 128 3.21 -8.48 2.45
CA TYR A 128 2.74 -8.32 3.82
C TYR A 128 3.27 -9.39 4.77
N ASN A 129 3.46 -10.62 4.29
CA ASN A 129 4.14 -11.65 5.07
C ASN A 129 5.56 -11.23 5.42
N HIS A 130 6.30 -10.68 4.43
CA HIS A 130 7.67 -10.21 4.68
C HIS A 130 7.70 -9.04 5.68
N VAL A 131 6.76 -8.10 5.59
CA VAL A 131 6.61 -7.05 6.62
C VAL A 131 6.41 -7.67 8.00
N LEU A 132 5.55 -8.69 8.12
CA LEU A 132 5.25 -9.34 9.41
C LEU A 132 6.37 -10.26 9.91
N GLU A 133 7.30 -10.69 9.06
CA GLU A 133 8.55 -11.34 9.46
C GLU A 133 9.51 -10.33 10.10
N LEU A 134 9.58 -9.10 9.55
CA LEU A 134 10.41 -8.02 10.07
C LEU A 134 9.81 -7.34 11.31
N ASP A 135 8.50 -7.07 11.27
CA ASP A 135 7.72 -6.49 12.38
C ASP A 135 6.41 -7.27 12.63
N PRO A 136 6.43 -8.24 13.56
CA PRO A 136 5.24 -9.02 13.93
C PRO A 136 4.13 -8.22 14.64
N GLN A 137 4.35 -6.94 14.94
CA GLN A 137 3.36 -6.07 15.58
C GLN A 137 2.80 -4.98 14.62
N ASP A 138 3.08 -5.06 13.33
CA ASP A 138 2.53 -4.13 12.35
C ASP A 138 1.03 -4.40 12.11
N ALA A 139 0.18 -3.59 12.74
CA ALA A 139 -1.28 -3.68 12.60
C ALA A 139 -1.76 -3.36 11.16
N MET A 140 -1.02 -2.51 10.42
CA MET A 140 -1.37 -2.13 9.06
C MET A 140 -1.10 -3.29 8.11
N ALA A 141 0.02 -4.00 8.26
CA ALA A 141 0.33 -5.19 7.48
C ALA A 141 -0.71 -6.31 7.70
N TYR A 142 -1.15 -6.54 8.94
CA TYR A 142 -2.26 -7.47 9.20
C TYR A 142 -3.55 -7.01 8.51
N ASN A 143 -3.95 -5.74 8.64
CA ASN A 143 -5.16 -5.23 7.97
C ASN A 143 -5.07 -5.41 6.45
N ASN A 144 -3.96 -5.05 5.84
CA ASN A 144 -3.79 -5.10 4.39
C ASN A 144 -3.70 -6.56 3.88
N ARG A 145 -3.04 -7.46 4.63
CA ARG A 145 -3.10 -8.90 4.32
C ARG A 145 -4.52 -9.44 4.37
N GLY A 146 -5.32 -8.95 5.32
CA GLY A 146 -6.75 -9.24 5.39
C GLY A 146 -7.50 -8.74 4.17
N ASN A 147 -7.21 -7.53 3.69
CA ASN A 147 -7.81 -6.97 2.46
C ASN A 147 -7.48 -7.83 1.23
N ALA A 148 -6.22 -8.24 1.07
CA ALA A 148 -5.80 -9.09 -0.04
C ALA A 148 -6.45 -10.48 0.02
N GLN A 149 -6.61 -11.06 1.22
CA GLN A 149 -7.34 -12.32 1.41
C GLN A 149 -8.84 -12.18 1.11
N ALA A 150 -9.46 -11.08 1.51
CA ALA A 150 -10.84 -10.76 1.14
C ALA A 150 -11.00 -10.62 -0.38
N GLY A 151 -10.03 -9.99 -1.06
CA GLY A 151 -9.96 -9.91 -2.52
C GLY A 151 -9.93 -11.28 -3.21
N LEU A 152 -9.37 -12.30 -2.55
CA LEU A 152 -9.40 -13.71 -2.98
C LEU A 152 -10.66 -14.48 -2.54
N GLY A 153 -11.60 -13.84 -1.85
CA GLY A 153 -12.76 -14.50 -1.25
C GLY A 153 -12.46 -15.34 -0.01
N LYS A 154 -11.25 -15.26 0.54
CA LYS A 154 -10.81 -15.99 1.74
C LYS A 154 -11.23 -15.24 3.01
N TRP A 155 -12.54 -15.18 3.24
CA TRP A 155 -13.13 -14.34 4.28
C TRP A 155 -12.74 -14.73 5.70
N GLN A 156 -12.57 -16.02 5.99
CA GLN A 156 -12.18 -16.49 7.33
C GLN A 156 -10.76 -16.07 7.68
N GLU A 157 -9.83 -16.20 6.73
CA GLU A 157 -8.45 -15.74 6.89
C GLU A 157 -8.38 -14.21 7.00
N ALA A 158 -9.19 -13.49 6.21
CA ALA A 158 -9.30 -12.04 6.32
C ALA A 158 -9.75 -11.60 7.73
N ILE A 159 -10.79 -12.25 8.26
CA ILE A 159 -11.30 -11.99 9.62
C ILE A 159 -10.21 -12.21 10.67
N ALA A 160 -9.43 -13.30 10.58
CA ALA A 160 -8.35 -13.56 11.53
C ALA A 160 -7.29 -12.45 11.50
N ASN A 161 -6.95 -11.93 10.32
CA ASN A 161 -6.02 -10.83 10.16
C ASN A 161 -6.57 -9.50 10.69
N TYR A 162 -7.82 -9.14 10.41
CA TYR A 162 -8.45 -7.95 10.96
C TYR A 162 -8.55 -8.00 12.49
N GLN A 163 -8.85 -9.19 13.06
CA GLN A 163 -8.83 -9.38 14.50
C GLN A 163 -7.45 -9.12 15.09
N LYS A 164 -6.40 -9.66 14.47
CA LYS A 164 -5.03 -9.42 14.92
C LYS A 164 -4.67 -7.93 14.84
N ALA A 165 -5.00 -7.26 13.73
CA ALA A 165 -4.81 -5.82 13.59
C ALA A 165 -5.51 -5.02 14.70
N THR A 166 -6.75 -5.38 15.06
CA THR A 166 -7.50 -4.69 16.13
C THR A 166 -7.02 -5.03 17.53
N GLN A 167 -6.41 -6.20 17.75
CA GLN A 167 -5.75 -6.55 19.02
C GLN A 167 -4.49 -5.71 19.24
N ILE A 168 -3.69 -5.53 18.18
CA ILE A 168 -2.46 -4.71 18.23
C ILE A 168 -2.81 -3.22 18.34
N ALA A 169 -3.77 -2.75 17.53
CA ALA A 169 -4.20 -1.35 17.49
C ALA A 169 -5.72 -1.24 17.71
N PRO A 170 -6.22 -1.20 18.96
CA PRO A 170 -7.67 -1.20 19.26
C PRO A 170 -8.43 0.01 18.70
N ASN A 171 -7.74 1.10 18.39
CA ASN A 171 -8.31 2.31 17.81
C ASN A 171 -8.23 2.35 16.27
N PHE A 172 -7.73 1.30 15.62
CA PHE A 172 -7.63 1.22 14.17
C PHE A 172 -9.02 1.02 13.56
N ALA A 173 -9.71 2.13 13.30
CA ALA A 173 -11.10 2.14 12.88
C ALA A 173 -11.33 1.38 11.56
N PHE A 174 -10.39 1.48 10.60
CA PHE A 174 -10.50 0.78 9.32
C PHE A 174 -10.41 -0.75 9.48
N ALA A 175 -9.51 -1.27 10.31
CA ALA A 175 -9.42 -2.70 10.56
C ALA A 175 -10.71 -3.23 11.24
N ARG A 176 -11.28 -2.48 12.18
CA ARG A 176 -12.57 -2.80 12.79
C ARG A 176 -13.71 -2.78 11.77
N ALA A 177 -13.71 -1.80 10.87
CA ALA A 177 -14.68 -1.71 9.79
C ALA A 177 -14.59 -2.91 8.84
N ASN A 178 -13.40 -3.23 8.35
CA ASN A 178 -13.15 -4.37 7.48
C ASN A 178 -13.53 -5.69 8.16
N TYR A 179 -13.25 -5.84 9.45
CA TYR A 179 -13.71 -6.96 10.26
C TYR A 179 -15.24 -7.09 10.25
N ALA A 180 -15.97 -6.00 10.49
CA ALA A 180 -17.44 -6.01 10.51
C ALA A 180 -18.01 -6.36 9.12
N LEU A 181 -17.44 -5.80 8.04
CA LEU A 181 -17.85 -6.13 6.67
C LEU A 181 -17.63 -7.60 6.34
N ALA A 182 -16.48 -8.17 6.70
CA ALA A 182 -16.17 -9.57 6.47
C ALA A 182 -17.06 -10.52 7.31
N MET A 183 -17.38 -10.13 8.54
CA MET A 183 -18.35 -10.85 9.40
C MET A 183 -19.73 -10.91 8.77
N TYR A 184 -20.18 -9.83 8.14
CA TYR A 184 -21.45 -9.82 7.40
C TYR A 184 -21.44 -10.83 6.26
N GLU A 185 -20.34 -10.87 5.49
CA GLU A 185 -20.18 -11.77 4.34
C GLU A 185 -20.29 -13.24 4.71
N ILE A 186 -19.71 -13.64 5.85
CA ILE A 186 -19.81 -15.04 6.34
C ILE A 186 -21.11 -15.34 7.09
N GLY A 187 -22.12 -14.46 7.01
CA GLY A 187 -23.44 -14.65 7.59
C GLY A 187 -23.60 -14.29 9.07
N LYS A 188 -22.56 -13.79 9.74
CA LYS A 188 -22.63 -13.35 11.15
C LYS A 188 -23.22 -11.94 11.26
N LYS A 189 -24.42 -11.75 10.71
CA LYS A 189 -25.04 -10.44 10.48
C LYS A 189 -25.30 -9.65 11.75
N GLU A 190 -25.77 -10.29 12.81
CA GLU A 190 -26.05 -9.63 14.09
C GLU A 190 -24.78 -9.10 14.76
N GLN A 191 -23.69 -9.89 14.67
CA GLN A 191 -22.39 -9.47 15.21
C GLN A 191 -21.82 -8.31 14.37
N ALA A 192 -21.93 -8.39 13.05
CA ALA A 192 -21.52 -7.34 12.12
C ALA A 192 -22.28 -6.02 12.39
N GLU A 193 -23.62 -6.09 12.50
CA GLU A 193 -24.45 -4.93 12.83
C GLU A 193 -24.04 -4.29 14.16
N LYS A 194 -23.82 -5.11 15.20
CA LYS A 194 -23.38 -4.63 16.51
C LYS A 194 -22.06 -3.88 16.42
N GLU A 195 -21.09 -4.44 15.68
CA GLU A 195 -19.77 -3.81 15.51
C GLU A 195 -19.84 -2.53 14.69
N MET A 196 -20.60 -2.51 13.58
CA MET A 196 -20.84 -1.30 12.79
C MET A 196 -21.46 -0.18 13.64
N ARG A 197 -22.46 -0.49 14.49
CA ARG A 197 -23.07 0.49 15.42
C ARG A 197 -22.05 1.02 16.43
N ASN A 198 -21.19 0.15 16.97
CA ASN A 198 -20.14 0.56 17.89
C ASN A 198 -19.15 1.52 17.24
N ILE A 199 -18.77 1.24 15.97
CA ILE A 199 -17.89 2.11 15.20
C ILE A 199 -18.55 3.46 14.94
N VAL A 200 -19.80 3.50 14.48
CA VAL A 200 -20.52 4.75 14.22
C VAL A 200 -20.72 5.56 15.50
N ARG A 201 -20.96 4.91 16.65
CA ARG A 201 -21.09 5.61 17.94
C ARG A 201 -19.76 6.28 18.34
N LYS A 202 -18.61 5.63 18.10
CA LYS A 202 -17.29 6.16 18.41
C LYS A 202 -16.82 7.18 17.37
N TYR A 203 -17.15 6.95 16.11
CA TYR A 203 -16.75 7.76 14.96
C TYR A 203 -17.98 8.17 14.14
N PRO A 204 -18.77 9.19 14.59
CA PRO A 204 -20.05 9.54 13.96
C PRO A 204 -19.96 9.97 12.50
N ARG A 205 -18.79 10.42 12.06
CA ARG A 205 -18.53 10.85 10.68
C ARG A 205 -17.91 9.76 9.79
N PHE A 206 -17.98 8.50 10.20
CA PHE A 206 -17.47 7.40 9.39
C PHE A 206 -18.51 6.96 8.36
N ALA A 207 -18.51 7.58 7.19
CA ALA A 207 -19.49 7.38 6.11
C ALA A 207 -19.64 5.90 5.71
N ASP A 208 -18.51 5.18 5.62
CA ASP A 208 -18.46 3.76 5.25
C ASP A 208 -19.36 2.88 6.13
N MET A 209 -19.25 3.04 7.44
CA MET A 209 -20.06 2.25 8.39
C MET A 209 -21.52 2.68 8.44
N ARG A 210 -21.83 3.95 8.16
CA ARG A 210 -23.21 4.39 8.02
C ARG A 210 -23.87 3.82 6.78
N ALA A 211 -23.18 3.82 5.64
CA ALA A 211 -23.66 3.18 4.42
C ALA A 211 -23.80 1.65 4.59
N ALA A 212 -22.89 1.00 5.32
CA ALA A 212 -23.00 -0.43 5.66
C ALA A 212 -24.20 -0.73 6.56
N LEU A 213 -24.48 0.12 7.55
CA LEU A 213 -25.68 0.00 8.37
C LEU A 213 -26.95 0.23 7.56
N THR A 214 -26.97 1.17 6.61
CA THR A 214 -28.09 1.34 5.67
C THR A 214 -28.45 0.02 5.01
N ALA A 215 -27.44 -0.62 4.38
CA ALA A 215 -27.62 -1.91 3.70
C ALA A 215 -28.10 -3.02 4.65
N THR A 216 -27.50 -3.09 5.84
CA THR A 216 -27.81 -4.09 6.86
C THR A 216 -29.25 -3.93 7.39
N TYR A 217 -29.64 -2.72 7.75
CA TYR A 217 -30.99 -2.41 8.26
C TYR A 217 -32.06 -2.60 7.20
N TRP A 218 -31.77 -2.21 5.95
CA TRP A 218 -32.71 -2.39 4.84
C TRP A 218 -33.09 -3.87 4.64
N VAL A 219 -32.09 -4.75 4.55
CA VAL A 219 -32.32 -6.21 4.44
C VAL A 219 -32.99 -6.77 5.68
N GLY A 220 -32.74 -6.20 6.87
CA GLY A 220 -33.37 -6.57 8.12
C GLY A 220 -34.79 -6.00 8.33
N GLY A 221 -35.36 -5.28 7.34
CA GLY A 221 -36.71 -4.67 7.41
C GLY A 221 -36.81 -3.43 8.29
N LYS A 222 -35.69 -2.92 8.80
CA LYS A 222 -35.60 -1.71 9.64
C LYS A 222 -35.48 -0.47 8.76
N LYS A 223 -36.58 -0.13 8.03
CA LYS A 223 -36.55 0.90 6.99
C LYS A 223 -36.17 2.29 7.50
N GLY A 224 -36.75 2.75 8.61
CA GLY A 224 -36.46 4.07 9.18
C GLY A 224 -35.01 4.23 9.62
N GLU A 225 -34.39 3.18 10.20
CA GLU A 225 -33.00 3.18 10.59
C GLU A 225 -32.09 3.16 9.34
N ALA A 226 -32.50 2.45 8.28
CA ALA A 226 -31.77 2.44 7.01
C ALA A 226 -31.73 3.83 6.37
N GLU A 227 -32.89 4.48 6.24
CA GLU A 227 -33.04 5.83 5.69
C GLU A 227 -32.25 6.88 6.51
N SER A 228 -32.32 6.82 7.83
CA SER A 228 -31.59 7.72 8.73
C SER A 228 -30.05 7.58 8.54
N ASN A 229 -29.56 6.34 8.46
CA ASN A 229 -28.12 6.11 8.21
C ASN A 229 -27.71 6.51 6.80
N TRP A 230 -28.59 6.33 5.81
CA TRP A 230 -28.33 6.76 4.43
C TRP A 230 -28.17 8.28 4.31
N VAL A 231 -29.10 9.03 4.87
CA VAL A 231 -29.01 10.51 4.87
C VAL A 231 -27.67 10.96 5.47
N ALA A 232 -27.24 10.35 6.56
CA ALA A 232 -25.97 10.67 7.18
C ALA A 232 -24.76 10.20 6.35
N ALA A 233 -24.81 9.02 5.74
CA ALA A 233 -23.74 8.50 4.88
C ALA A 233 -23.57 9.36 3.64
N TYR A 234 -24.66 9.64 2.94
CA TYR A 234 -24.67 10.43 1.71
C TYR A 234 -24.24 11.89 1.95
N GLY A 235 -24.63 12.47 3.06
CA GLY A 235 -24.20 13.80 3.46
C GLY A 235 -22.70 13.91 3.79
N LEU A 236 -22.07 12.78 4.16
CA LEU A 236 -20.64 12.71 4.43
C LEU A 236 -19.82 12.37 3.18
N ASP A 237 -20.32 11.48 2.32
CA ASP A 237 -19.66 11.04 1.10
C ASP A 237 -20.67 10.56 0.05
N THR A 238 -20.87 11.38 -0.97
CA THR A 238 -21.84 11.12 -2.04
C THR A 238 -21.48 9.94 -2.95
N ARG A 239 -20.23 9.43 -2.91
CA ARG A 239 -19.77 8.30 -3.73
C ARG A 239 -20.46 7.00 -3.41
N TYR A 240 -21.04 6.84 -2.19
CA TYR A 240 -21.78 5.63 -1.81
C TYR A 240 -23.04 5.38 -2.65
N LYS A 241 -23.55 6.36 -3.40
CA LYS A 241 -24.62 6.16 -4.39
C LYS A 241 -24.17 5.39 -5.64
N ASP A 242 -22.86 5.40 -5.94
CA ASP A 242 -22.27 4.65 -7.06
C ASP A 242 -21.89 3.24 -6.59
N ILE A 243 -22.75 2.29 -6.89
CA ILE A 243 -22.54 0.90 -6.48
C ILE A 243 -21.30 0.28 -7.14
N ASN A 244 -20.87 0.78 -8.30
CA ASN A 244 -19.64 0.32 -8.95
C ASN A 244 -18.41 0.83 -8.18
N TRP A 245 -18.45 2.06 -7.68
CA TRP A 245 -17.42 2.58 -6.80
C TRP A 245 -17.34 1.76 -5.49
N VAL A 246 -18.48 1.45 -4.87
CA VAL A 246 -18.53 0.62 -3.65
C VAL A 246 -17.93 -0.78 -3.90
N ARG A 247 -18.26 -1.38 -5.04
CA ARG A 247 -17.78 -2.72 -5.44
C ARG A 247 -16.29 -2.73 -5.78
N ASN A 248 -15.86 -1.83 -6.66
CA ASN A 248 -14.57 -1.93 -7.31
C ASN A 248 -13.46 -1.13 -6.61
N ILE A 249 -13.82 0.00 -6.01
CA ILE A 249 -12.86 0.90 -5.35
C ILE A 249 -12.87 0.68 -3.84
N ARG A 250 -14.07 0.73 -3.21
CA ARG A 250 -14.21 0.48 -1.78
C ARG A 250 -14.10 -1.01 -1.44
N ARG A 251 -14.33 -1.89 -2.42
CA ARG A 251 -14.19 -3.35 -2.35
C ARG A 251 -14.97 -3.98 -1.22
N TRP A 252 -16.22 -3.55 -1.06
CA TRP A 252 -17.12 -4.16 -0.10
C TRP A 252 -17.41 -5.62 -0.47
N PRO A 253 -17.72 -6.45 0.55
CA PRO A 253 -18.17 -7.82 0.33
C PRO A 253 -19.39 -7.90 -0.60
N PRO A 254 -19.46 -8.90 -1.49
CA PRO A 254 -20.53 -9.02 -2.48
C PRO A 254 -21.93 -8.99 -1.90
N SER A 255 -22.17 -9.66 -0.75
CA SER A 255 -23.50 -9.69 -0.12
C SER A 255 -23.93 -8.33 0.39
N LEU A 256 -23.00 -7.52 0.91
CA LEU A 256 -23.30 -6.17 1.38
C LEU A 256 -23.48 -5.18 0.22
N VAL A 257 -22.70 -5.32 -0.86
CA VAL A 257 -22.91 -4.59 -2.12
C VAL A 257 -24.31 -4.85 -2.66
N ALA A 258 -24.73 -6.12 -2.72
CA ALA A 258 -26.09 -6.48 -3.17
C ALA A 258 -27.19 -5.93 -2.25
N ALA A 259 -26.94 -5.83 -0.96
CA ALA A 259 -27.88 -5.25 0.00
C ALA A 259 -28.03 -3.73 -0.19
N LEU A 260 -26.92 -3.01 -0.41
CA LEU A 260 -26.95 -1.57 -0.68
C LEU A 260 -27.60 -1.28 -2.04
N ASP A 261 -27.30 -2.06 -3.08
CA ASP A 261 -27.88 -1.92 -4.41
C ASP A 261 -29.42 -2.06 -4.40
N ARG A 262 -29.95 -2.98 -3.56
CA ARG A 262 -31.41 -3.10 -3.35
C ARG A 262 -32.02 -1.87 -2.69
N PHE A 263 -31.33 -1.26 -1.74
CA PHE A 263 -31.77 -0.03 -1.12
C PHE A 263 -31.80 1.12 -2.14
N LEU A 264 -30.73 1.27 -2.95
CA LEU A 264 -30.59 2.36 -3.91
C LEU A 264 -31.55 2.28 -5.11
N LYS A 265 -32.14 1.11 -5.40
CA LYS A 265 -33.08 0.91 -6.52
C LYS A 265 -34.54 1.14 -6.17
N LEU A 266 -34.85 1.48 -4.94
CA LEU A 266 -36.22 1.66 -4.46
C LEU A 266 -36.64 3.15 -4.35
N ASP A 267 -35.74 4.04 -4.72
CA ASP A 267 -36.02 5.45 -5.04
C ASP A 267 -36.20 5.60 -6.58
#